data_02597f9276b887d872ce71526f59f770
#
_entry.id   02597f9276b887d872ce71526f59f770
#
_cell.length_a   1.000
_cell.length_b   1.000
_cell.length_c   1.000
_cell.angle_alpha   90.00
_cell.angle_beta   90.00
_cell.angle_gamma   90.00
#
_symmetry.space_group_name_H-M   'P 1'
#
loop_
_entity.id
_entity.type
_entity.pdbx_description
1 polymer ?
#
loop_
_entity_poly.entity_id
_entity_poly.type
_entity_poly.pdbx_seq_one_letter_code
_entity_poly.pdbx_strand_id
1 'polypeptide(L)'
;MVIEQTSRGERSFDIYSRLLNERIIFLGTPIDDQIANLIIAQLLHLESEDPDKDVSIYINSPGGSVYHGLAIYDTMQFIKPDVQTICVGTAMSMGALLLAGGAKGKRMALPNAKILIHQVWGGFQGQATDIEIHARETIALKRRLEEIMSEHTGQEIDKVSKDMERDYFMTPQEALDYGIIDSVIVHRDTAKDGAKDGA
;
A
#
# COMPACT_ATOMS: atom_id res chain seq x y z
N MET A 1 9.53 -20.59 11.13
CA MET A 1 10.96 -20.38 10.82
C MET A 1 11.29 -21.11 9.54
N VAL A 2 12.06 -20.49 8.65
CA VAL A 2 12.59 -21.08 7.41
C VAL A 2 14.07 -21.33 7.61
N ILE A 3 14.53 -22.54 7.33
CA ILE A 3 15.94 -22.91 7.45
C ILE A 3 16.56 -22.90 6.07
N GLU A 4 17.60 -22.10 5.87
CA GLU A 4 18.37 -22.04 4.63
C GLU A 4 19.75 -22.65 4.85
N GLN A 5 20.13 -23.60 4.00
CA GLN A 5 21.49 -24.16 4.02
C GLN A 5 22.41 -23.28 3.17
N THR A 6 23.44 -22.75 3.80
CA THR A 6 24.45 -21.94 3.12
C THR A 6 25.81 -22.65 3.21
N SER A 7 26.77 -22.22 2.42
CA SER A 7 28.17 -22.73 2.50
C SER A 7 28.83 -22.50 3.87
N ARG A 8 28.23 -21.71 4.75
CA ARG A 8 28.71 -21.41 6.12
C ARG A 8 27.84 -22.05 7.22
N GLY A 9 26.91 -22.96 6.86
CA GLY A 9 26.02 -23.65 7.79
C GLY A 9 24.54 -23.25 7.62
N GLU A 10 23.69 -23.77 8.50
CA GLU A 10 22.26 -23.50 8.52
C GLU A 10 21.99 -22.12 9.13
N ARG A 11 21.13 -21.34 8.44
CA ARG A 11 20.57 -20.08 8.96
C ARG A 11 19.07 -20.20 9.09
N SER A 12 18.56 -19.78 10.23
CA SER A 12 17.12 -19.73 10.49
C SER A 12 16.62 -18.29 10.36
N PHE A 13 15.59 -18.09 9.51
CA PHE A 13 14.90 -16.82 9.33
C PHE A 13 13.43 -16.96 9.74
N ASP A 14 12.81 -15.88 10.24
CA ASP A 14 11.38 -15.78 10.23
C ASP A 14 10.91 -15.56 8.78
N ILE A 15 9.62 -15.84 8.51
CA ILE A 15 9.11 -15.80 7.14
C ILE A 15 9.13 -14.38 6.55
N TYR A 16 8.91 -13.35 7.37
CA TYR A 16 8.90 -11.96 6.89
C TYR A 16 10.31 -11.49 6.54
N SER A 17 11.32 -11.84 7.34
CA SER A 17 12.72 -11.57 7.02
C SER A 17 13.16 -12.28 5.73
N ARG A 18 12.67 -13.49 5.48
CA ARG A 18 12.94 -14.20 4.23
C ARG A 18 12.29 -13.54 3.02
N LEU A 19 11.03 -13.07 3.17
CA LEU A 19 10.35 -12.31 2.13
C LEU A 19 11.03 -10.97 1.85
N LEU A 20 11.52 -10.29 2.88
CA LEU A 20 12.26 -9.03 2.73
C LEU A 20 13.51 -9.19 1.85
N ASN A 21 14.22 -10.31 1.95
CA ASN A 21 15.37 -10.61 1.08
C ASN A 21 14.96 -10.72 -0.41
N GLU A 22 13.69 -11.04 -0.68
CA GLU A 22 13.09 -11.03 -2.03
C GLU A 22 12.44 -9.68 -2.37
N ARG A 23 12.74 -8.63 -1.59
CA ARG A 23 12.21 -7.29 -1.74
C ARG A 23 10.68 -7.20 -1.56
N ILE A 24 10.13 -8.09 -0.74
CA ILE A 24 8.71 -8.17 -0.43
C ILE A 24 8.45 -7.68 0.99
N ILE A 25 7.62 -6.66 1.11
CA ILE A 25 7.09 -6.14 2.37
C ILE A 25 5.63 -6.58 2.50
N PHE A 26 5.22 -6.96 3.71
CA PHE A 26 3.85 -7.40 3.97
C PHE A 26 3.14 -6.47 4.96
N LEU A 27 2.14 -5.74 4.48
CA LEU A 27 1.24 -4.93 5.31
C LEU A 27 -0.03 -5.75 5.58
N GLY A 28 -0.02 -6.54 6.65
CA GLY A 28 -1.10 -7.49 7.01
C GLY A 28 -1.89 -7.11 8.27
N THR A 29 -1.76 -5.88 8.76
CA THR A 29 -2.34 -5.42 10.04
C THR A 29 -2.92 -4.01 9.90
N PRO A 30 -3.64 -3.49 10.93
CA PRO A 30 -3.91 -2.07 11.03
C PRO A 30 -2.62 -1.24 11.02
N ILE A 31 -2.69 -0.02 10.49
CA ILE A 31 -1.57 0.91 10.40
C ILE A 31 -1.51 1.75 11.68
N ASP A 32 -0.51 1.48 12.49
CA ASP A 32 -0.13 2.24 13.68
C ASP A 32 1.30 2.78 13.54
N ASP A 33 1.85 3.37 14.60
CA ASP A 33 3.20 3.93 14.64
C ASP A 33 4.28 2.86 14.46
N GLN A 34 4.11 1.69 15.07
CA GLN A 34 5.09 0.61 15.01
C GLN A 34 5.18 0.02 13.60
N ILE A 35 4.03 -0.29 13.01
CA ILE A 35 3.94 -0.83 11.64
C ILE A 35 4.45 0.17 10.62
N ALA A 36 4.10 1.46 10.77
CA ALA A 36 4.59 2.49 9.86
C ALA A 36 6.12 2.62 9.91
N ASN A 37 6.68 2.73 11.11
CA ASN A 37 8.14 2.82 11.28
C ASN A 37 8.86 1.58 10.73
N LEU A 38 8.29 0.38 10.91
CA LEU A 38 8.85 -0.85 10.38
C LEU A 38 8.88 -0.85 8.84
N ILE A 39 7.75 -0.50 8.20
CA ILE A 39 7.65 -0.46 6.73
C ILE A 39 8.58 0.60 6.15
N ILE A 40 8.64 1.79 6.76
CA ILE A 40 9.55 2.86 6.37
C ILE A 40 11.02 2.38 6.43
N ALA A 41 11.41 1.75 7.54
CA ALA A 41 12.75 1.20 7.70
C ALA A 41 13.07 0.13 6.65
N GLN A 42 12.12 -0.74 6.32
CA GLN A 42 12.27 -1.76 5.28
C GLN A 42 12.42 -1.13 3.88
N LEU A 43 11.63 -0.11 3.56
CA LEU A 43 11.72 0.61 2.28
C LEU A 43 13.10 1.26 2.11
N LEU A 44 13.58 1.98 3.12
CA LEU A 44 14.91 2.62 3.11
C LEU A 44 16.05 1.60 3.05
N HIS A 45 15.91 0.47 3.75
CA HIS A 45 16.88 -0.61 3.69
C HIS A 45 16.98 -1.20 2.28
N LEU A 46 15.84 -1.52 1.66
CA LEU A 46 15.81 -2.09 0.32
C LEU A 46 16.34 -1.12 -0.75
N GLU A 47 16.06 0.18 -0.62
CA GLU A 47 16.67 1.19 -1.47
C GLU A 47 18.21 1.20 -1.33
N SER A 48 18.72 1.12 -0.08
CA SER A 48 20.16 1.12 0.17
C SER A 48 20.87 -0.11 -0.37
N GLU A 49 20.18 -1.26 -0.47
CA GLU A 49 20.74 -2.49 -1.04
C GLU A 49 20.81 -2.46 -2.57
N ASP A 50 19.73 -2.04 -3.22
CA ASP A 50 19.67 -1.95 -4.68
C ASP A 50 18.59 -0.91 -5.09
N PRO A 51 19.00 0.31 -5.45
CA PRO A 51 18.07 1.38 -5.78
C PRO A 51 17.40 1.23 -7.16
N ASP A 52 17.82 0.28 -7.97
CA ASP A 52 17.31 0.08 -9.33
C ASP A 52 16.30 -1.07 -9.44
N LYS A 53 16.08 -1.81 -8.35
CA LYS A 53 15.11 -2.90 -8.30
C LYS A 53 13.85 -2.51 -7.56
N ASP A 54 12.70 -2.89 -8.13
CA ASP A 54 11.39 -2.68 -7.54
C ASP A 54 11.25 -3.27 -6.14
N VAL A 55 10.39 -2.68 -5.33
CA VAL A 55 9.93 -3.19 -4.04
C VAL A 55 8.46 -3.57 -4.17
N SER A 56 8.05 -4.70 -3.60
CA SER A 56 6.65 -5.15 -3.62
C SER A 56 6.03 -5.06 -2.23
N ILE A 57 4.92 -4.33 -2.10
CA ILE A 57 4.11 -4.29 -0.87
C ILE A 57 2.84 -5.10 -1.09
N TYR A 58 2.70 -6.20 -0.35
CA TYR A 58 1.49 -6.99 -0.27
C TYR A 58 0.58 -6.45 0.81
N ILE A 59 -0.65 -6.08 0.45
CA ILE A 59 -1.59 -5.38 1.32
C ILE A 59 -2.77 -6.28 1.67
N ASN A 60 -2.97 -6.48 2.99
CA ASN A 60 -4.15 -7.08 3.59
C ASN A 60 -4.47 -6.32 4.90
N SER A 61 -4.93 -5.08 4.76
CA SER A 61 -5.04 -4.14 5.86
C SER A 61 -6.39 -3.42 5.86
N PRO A 62 -7.00 -3.24 7.05
CA PRO A 62 -8.19 -2.42 7.22
C PRO A 62 -7.90 -0.90 7.18
N GLY A 63 -6.64 -0.49 7.00
CA GLY A 63 -6.20 0.89 7.15
C GLY A 63 -5.77 1.21 8.57
N GLY A 64 -5.92 2.45 9.00
CA GLY A 64 -5.51 2.89 10.34
C GLY A 64 -5.20 4.37 10.42
N SER A 65 -4.20 4.75 11.22
CA SER A 65 -3.83 6.14 11.44
C SER A 65 -3.41 6.86 10.16
N VAL A 66 -4.04 8.00 9.89
CA VAL A 66 -3.80 8.81 8.69
C VAL A 66 -2.35 9.31 8.64
N TYR A 67 -1.82 9.85 9.73
CA TYR A 67 -0.44 10.37 9.75
C TYR A 67 0.59 9.26 9.51
N HIS A 68 0.40 8.10 10.14
CA HIS A 68 1.29 6.97 9.96
C HIS A 68 1.19 6.39 8.53
N GLY A 69 -0.01 6.35 7.97
CA GLY A 69 -0.21 5.96 6.58
C GLY A 69 0.41 6.94 5.59
N LEU A 70 0.29 8.25 5.83
CA LEU A 70 0.95 9.27 5.01
C LEU A 70 2.48 9.19 5.10
N ALA A 71 3.05 8.85 6.27
CA ALA A 71 4.49 8.65 6.40
C ALA A 71 4.99 7.47 5.54
N ILE A 72 4.22 6.37 5.47
CA ILE A 72 4.51 5.26 4.54
C ILE A 72 4.40 5.75 3.09
N TYR A 73 3.28 6.43 2.74
CA TYR A 73 3.03 6.94 1.40
C TYR A 73 4.15 7.86 0.93
N ASP A 74 4.52 8.85 1.73
CA ASP A 74 5.60 9.78 1.38
C ASP A 74 6.93 9.05 1.18
N THR A 75 7.22 8.03 1.99
CA THR A 75 8.43 7.21 1.82
C THR A 75 8.37 6.41 0.51
N MET A 76 7.21 5.83 0.15
CA MET A 76 7.02 5.15 -1.13
C MET A 76 7.29 6.09 -2.33
N GLN A 77 6.89 7.37 -2.22
CA GLN A 77 7.13 8.36 -3.27
C GLN A 77 8.57 8.91 -3.27
N PHE A 78 9.24 8.89 -2.11
CA PHE A 78 10.56 9.47 -1.90
C PHE A 78 11.69 8.58 -2.41
N ILE A 79 11.60 7.26 -2.20
CA ILE A 79 12.65 6.31 -2.57
C ILE A 79 12.76 6.16 -4.09
N LYS A 80 13.95 5.83 -4.59
CA LYS A 80 14.23 5.66 -6.01
C LYS A 80 13.57 4.41 -6.63
N PRO A 81 13.51 3.25 -5.97
CA PRO A 81 12.83 2.05 -6.50
C PRO A 81 11.35 2.31 -6.75
N ASP A 82 10.81 1.77 -7.84
CA ASP A 82 9.37 1.68 -8.01
C ASP A 82 8.75 0.77 -6.94
N VAL A 83 7.68 1.23 -6.32
CA VAL A 83 6.94 0.45 -5.34
C VAL A 83 5.72 -0.18 -6.02
N GLN A 84 5.74 -1.50 -6.18
CA GLN A 84 4.58 -2.27 -6.61
C GLN A 84 3.65 -2.51 -5.42
N THR A 85 2.34 -2.41 -5.63
CA THR A 85 1.35 -2.65 -4.59
C THR A 85 0.38 -3.74 -5.01
N ILE A 86 0.14 -4.72 -4.14
CA ILE A 86 -0.70 -5.88 -4.43
C ILE A 86 -1.70 -6.11 -3.30
N CYS A 87 -2.99 -5.92 -3.56
CA CYS A 87 -4.05 -6.27 -2.61
C CYS A 87 -4.31 -7.78 -2.65
N VAL A 88 -4.05 -8.47 -1.52
CA VAL A 88 -4.20 -9.94 -1.40
C VAL A 88 -5.37 -10.38 -0.51
N GLY A 89 -6.15 -9.45 -0.01
CA GLY A 89 -7.33 -9.70 0.82
C GLY A 89 -8.14 -8.43 0.88
N THR A 90 -7.78 -7.53 1.77
CA THR A 90 -8.45 -6.23 1.88
C THR A 90 -7.45 -5.08 1.80
N ALA A 91 -7.83 -4.01 1.11
CA ALA A 91 -7.15 -2.72 1.17
C ALA A 91 -8.21 -1.66 1.48
N MET A 92 -8.30 -1.26 2.75
CA MET A 92 -9.37 -0.37 3.21
C MET A 92 -8.78 0.93 3.76
N SER A 93 -9.50 2.06 3.56
CA SER A 93 -9.13 3.36 4.13
C SER A 93 -7.70 3.74 3.73
N MET A 94 -6.80 3.99 4.69
CA MET A 94 -5.38 4.23 4.41
C MET A 94 -4.71 3.09 3.63
N GLY A 95 -5.16 1.83 3.79
CA GLY A 95 -4.68 0.71 2.97
C GLY A 95 -5.03 0.85 1.48
N ALA A 96 -6.19 1.40 1.16
CA ALA A 96 -6.58 1.68 -0.23
C ALA A 96 -5.77 2.85 -0.82
N LEU A 97 -5.45 3.87 0.00
CA LEU A 97 -4.59 4.97 -0.42
C LEU A 97 -3.17 4.48 -0.71
N LEU A 98 -2.60 3.61 0.13
CA LEU A 98 -1.29 3.01 -0.13
C LEU A 98 -1.30 2.11 -1.37
N LEU A 99 -2.40 1.37 -1.61
CA LEU A 99 -2.58 0.59 -2.84
C LEU A 99 -2.56 1.49 -4.08
N ALA A 100 -3.33 2.58 -4.07
CA ALA A 100 -3.36 3.56 -5.15
C ALA A 100 -2.04 4.30 -5.33
N GLY A 101 -1.29 4.51 -4.24
CA GLY A 101 0.02 5.19 -4.21
C GLY A 101 1.19 4.39 -4.76
N GLY A 102 0.98 3.16 -5.22
CA GLY A 102 1.99 2.38 -5.93
C GLY A 102 2.37 2.99 -7.28
N ALA A 103 3.51 2.55 -7.83
CA ALA A 103 3.98 2.99 -9.13
C ALA A 103 2.95 2.67 -10.23
N LYS A 104 2.70 3.62 -11.11
CA LYS A 104 1.72 3.47 -12.20
C LYS A 104 2.07 2.28 -13.11
N GLY A 105 1.09 1.45 -13.39
CA GLY A 105 1.25 0.19 -14.12
C GLY A 105 1.65 -1.00 -13.23
N LYS A 106 1.91 -0.76 -11.93
CA LYS A 106 2.38 -1.79 -10.97
C LYS A 106 1.47 -1.92 -9.73
N ARG A 107 0.22 -1.46 -9.83
CA ARG A 107 -0.80 -1.56 -8.78
C ARG A 107 -1.77 -2.69 -9.12
N MET A 108 -1.93 -3.65 -8.23
CA MET A 108 -2.60 -4.91 -8.56
C MET A 108 -3.53 -5.37 -7.44
N ALA A 109 -4.51 -6.22 -7.79
CA ALA A 109 -5.31 -6.93 -6.81
C ALA A 109 -5.59 -8.38 -7.25
N LEU A 110 -5.75 -9.28 -6.29
CA LEU A 110 -6.24 -10.64 -6.53
C LEU A 110 -7.76 -10.64 -6.74
N PRO A 111 -8.34 -11.64 -7.45
CA PRO A 111 -9.73 -11.61 -7.92
C PRO A 111 -10.79 -11.50 -6.83
N ASN A 112 -10.51 -11.97 -5.63
CA ASN A 112 -11.43 -11.95 -4.49
C ASN A 112 -11.08 -10.88 -3.45
N ALA A 113 -10.16 -9.97 -3.76
CA ALA A 113 -9.82 -8.87 -2.89
C ALA A 113 -11.00 -7.88 -2.73
N LYS A 114 -10.97 -7.08 -1.69
CA LYS A 114 -11.95 -6.03 -1.45
C LYS A 114 -11.24 -4.72 -1.15
N ILE A 115 -11.64 -3.69 -1.85
CA ILE A 115 -11.10 -2.34 -1.68
C ILE A 115 -12.21 -1.45 -1.09
N LEU A 116 -11.85 -0.59 -0.15
CA LEU A 116 -12.77 0.38 0.46
C LEU A 116 -12.08 1.74 0.56
N ILE A 117 -12.75 2.75 0.04
CA ILE A 117 -12.41 4.15 0.28
C ILE A 117 -13.49 4.84 1.10
N HIS A 118 -13.08 5.72 1.99
CA HIS A 118 -13.95 6.59 2.79
C HIS A 118 -13.18 7.78 3.37
N GLN A 119 -13.90 8.76 3.90
CA GLN A 119 -13.30 9.95 4.51
C GLN A 119 -12.60 9.64 5.83
N VAL A 120 -11.83 10.62 6.31
CA VAL A 120 -11.20 10.58 7.65
C VAL A 120 -12.27 10.44 8.73
N TRP A 121 -12.04 9.49 9.65
CA TRP A 121 -12.85 9.31 10.84
C TRP A 121 -12.02 9.62 12.09
N GLY A 122 -12.60 10.36 13.05
CA GLY A 122 -11.95 10.68 14.30
C GLY A 122 -12.90 11.40 15.25
N GLY A 123 -12.44 11.58 16.49
CA GLY A 123 -13.17 12.31 17.52
C GLY A 123 -12.19 12.98 18.49
N PHE A 124 -12.58 14.13 19.01
CA PHE A 124 -11.76 14.92 19.94
C PHE A 124 -12.61 15.37 21.12
N GLN A 125 -11.96 15.43 22.30
CA GLN A 125 -12.54 15.96 23.52
C GLN A 125 -11.57 17.01 24.09
N GLY A 126 -12.09 18.12 24.57
CA GLY A 126 -11.27 19.18 25.15
C GLY A 126 -12.03 20.49 25.26
N GLN A 127 -11.31 21.57 25.42
CA GLN A 127 -11.86 22.94 25.41
C GLN A 127 -12.38 23.29 24.01
N ALA A 128 -13.34 24.20 23.92
CA ALA A 128 -13.97 24.57 22.66
C ALA A 128 -12.96 24.99 21.57
N THR A 129 -11.94 25.77 21.95
CA THR A 129 -10.88 26.19 21.03
C THR A 129 -10.04 25.01 20.52
N ASP A 130 -9.73 24.05 21.40
CA ASP A 130 -8.96 22.86 20.99
C ASP A 130 -9.77 21.98 20.03
N ILE A 131 -11.07 21.83 20.30
CA ILE A 131 -11.97 21.09 19.39
C ILE A 131 -12.01 21.77 18.00
N GLU A 132 -12.06 23.11 17.95
CA GLU A 132 -12.03 23.84 16.68
C GLU A 132 -10.70 23.64 15.92
N ILE A 133 -9.58 23.67 16.60
CA ILE A 133 -8.24 23.44 16.02
C ILE A 133 -8.19 22.02 15.39
N HIS A 134 -8.59 20.99 16.14
CA HIS A 134 -8.59 19.63 15.66
C HIS A 134 -9.60 19.40 14.52
N ALA A 135 -10.76 20.06 14.56
CA ALA A 135 -11.72 19.98 13.46
C ALA A 135 -11.16 20.55 12.16
N ARG A 136 -10.48 21.69 12.21
CA ARG A 136 -9.81 22.28 11.03
C ARG A 136 -8.73 21.36 10.49
N GLU A 137 -7.91 20.75 11.34
CA GLU A 137 -6.88 19.80 10.94
C GLU A 137 -7.49 18.55 10.27
N THR A 138 -8.57 18.01 10.83
CA THR A 138 -9.28 16.86 10.24
C THR A 138 -9.82 17.19 8.85
N ILE A 139 -10.37 18.38 8.65
CA ILE A 139 -10.86 18.84 7.34
C ILE A 139 -9.69 18.99 6.35
N ALA A 140 -8.56 19.53 6.80
CA ALA A 140 -7.37 19.65 5.97
C ALA A 140 -6.83 18.28 5.54
N LEU A 141 -6.77 17.31 6.46
CA LEU A 141 -6.40 15.93 6.16
C LEU A 141 -7.36 15.27 5.18
N LYS A 142 -8.69 15.41 5.40
CA LYS A 142 -9.70 14.92 4.45
C LYS A 142 -9.38 15.41 3.03
N ARG A 143 -9.21 16.71 2.87
CA ARG A 143 -8.90 17.31 1.56
C ARG A 143 -7.61 16.76 0.96
N ARG A 144 -6.55 16.61 1.78
CA ARG A 144 -5.27 16.08 1.31
C ARG A 144 -5.38 14.64 0.82
N LEU A 145 -6.13 13.77 1.51
CA LEU A 145 -6.33 12.39 1.06
C LEU A 145 -7.15 12.33 -0.24
N GLU A 146 -8.17 13.18 -0.39
CA GLU A 146 -8.95 13.31 -1.62
C GLU A 146 -8.06 13.73 -2.80
N GLU A 147 -7.15 14.68 -2.59
CA GLU A 147 -6.18 15.13 -3.60
C GLU A 147 -5.25 14.00 -4.03
N ILE A 148 -4.66 13.26 -3.08
CA ILE A 148 -3.81 12.11 -3.37
C ILE A 148 -4.58 11.04 -4.16
N MET A 149 -5.81 10.71 -3.75
CA MET A 149 -6.64 9.75 -4.46
C MET A 149 -6.99 10.23 -5.88
N SER A 150 -7.32 11.50 -6.06
CA SER A 150 -7.58 12.10 -7.38
C SER A 150 -6.35 12.01 -8.29
N GLU A 151 -5.17 12.35 -7.76
CA GLU A 151 -3.90 12.30 -8.50
C GLU A 151 -3.58 10.88 -9.00
N HIS A 152 -3.68 9.87 -8.13
CA HIS A 152 -3.33 8.50 -8.48
C HIS A 152 -4.36 7.77 -9.33
N THR A 153 -5.64 8.10 -9.16
CA THR A 153 -6.74 7.45 -9.90
C THR A 153 -7.08 8.12 -11.22
N GLY A 154 -6.73 9.41 -11.36
CA GLY A 154 -7.14 10.24 -12.49
C GLY A 154 -8.62 10.65 -12.45
N GLN A 155 -9.34 10.39 -11.33
CA GLN A 155 -10.69 10.83 -11.14
C GLN A 155 -10.74 12.32 -10.76
N GLU A 156 -11.79 13.02 -11.20
CA GLU A 156 -12.05 14.40 -10.78
C GLU A 156 -12.22 14.49 -9.27
N ILE A 157 -11.63 15.51 -8.65
CA ILE A 157 -11.60 15.64 -7.19
C ILE A 157 -12.98 15.70 -6.54
N ASP A 158 -13.95 16.34 -7.22
CA ASP A 158 -15.33 16.42 -6.72
C ASP A 158 -16.01 15.04 -6.71
N LYS A 159 -15.66 14.17 -7.69
CA LYS A 159 -16.11 12.78 -7.71
C LYS A 159 -15.48 11.99 -6.58
N VAL A 160 -14.17 12.11 -6.38
CA VAL A 160 -13.45 11.44 -5.27
C VAL A 160 -14.02 11.87 -3.92
N SER A 161 -14.22 13.17 -3.70
CA SER A 161 -14.81 13.71 -2.46
C SER A 161 -16.21 13.14 -2.19
N LYS A 162 -17.04 13.03 -3.23
CA LYS A 162 -18.38 12.45 -3.12
C LYS A 162 -18.33 10.95 -2.82
N ASP A 163 -17.47 10.19 -3.49
CA ASP A 163 -17.36 8.75 -3.34
C ASP A 163 -16.73 8.38 -1.98
N MET A 164 -15.81 9.19 -1.47
CA MET A 164 -15.20 9.02 -0.15
C MET A 164 -16.06 9.55 1.01
N GLU A 165 -17.21 10.17 0.76
CA GLU A 165 -18.06 10.73 1.84
C GLU A 165 -18.60 9.65 2.79
N ARG A 166 -18.81 8.43 2.30
CA ARG A 166 -19.21 7.24 3.04
C ARG A 166 -18.44 6.02 2.53
N ASP A 167 -18.61 4.88 3.21
CA ASP A 167 -17.99 3.62 2.79
C ASP A 167 -18.34 3.27 1.35
N TYR A 168 -17.34 3.26 0.49
CA TYR A 168 -17.46 2.90 -0.91
C TYR A 168 -16.61 1.66 -1.20
N PHE A 169 -17.29 0.50 -1.18
CA PHE A 169 -16.67 -0.79 -1.44
C PHE A 169 -16.55 -1.07 -2.93
N MET A 170 -15.41 -1.62 -3.33
CA MET A 170 -15.12 -2.00 -4.71
C MET A 170 -14.62 -3.45 -4.78
N THR A 171 -15.07 -4.16 -5.80
CA THR A 171 -14.41 -5.36 -6.31
C THR A 171 -13.10 -4.97 -7.00
N PRO A 172 -12.19 -5.91 -7.28
CA PRO A 172 -10.97 -5.61 -8.04
C PRO A 172 -11.25 -5.00 -9.43
N GLN A 173 -12.31 -5.46 -10.11
CA GLN A 173 -12.68 -4.90 -11.40
C GLN A 173 -13.17 -3.44 -11.27
N GLU A 174 -14.02 -3.14 -10.29
CA GLU A 174 -14.46 -1.78 -10.03
C GLU A 174 -13.30 -0.87 -9.62
N ALA A 175 -12.31 -1.38 -8.85
CA ALA A 175 -11.10 -0.64 -8.49
C ALA A 175 -10.18 -0.37 -9.69
N LEU A 176 -10.11 -1.31 -10.65
CA LEU A 176 -9.44 -1.13 -11.93
C LEU A 176 -10.12 -0.02 -12.76
N ASP A 177 -11.44 -0.10 -12.90
CA ASP A 177 -12.23 0.88 -13.65
C ASP A 177 -12.18 2.28 -12.99
N TYR A 178 -12.05 2.31 -11.67
CA TYR A 178 -11.89 3.55 -10.90
C TYR A 178 -10.47 4.14 -11.05
N GLY A 179 -9.47 3.32 -11.33
CA GLY A 179 -8.06 3.74 -11.45
C GLY A 179 -7.22 3.58 -10.18
N ILE A 180 -7.75 2.90 -9.15
CA ILE A 180 -6.98 2.58 -7.93
C ILE A 180 -5.89 1.55 -8.21
N ILE A 181 -6.18 0.59 -9.10
CA ILE A 181 -5.23 -0.42 -9.55
C ILE A 181 -5.09 -0.40 -11.07
N ASP A 182 -4.06 -1.06 -11.58
CA ASP A 182 -3.73 -1.15 -13.00
C ASP A 182 -4.06 -2.53 -13.59
N SER A 183 -4.20 -3.56 -12.74
CA SER A 183 -4.56 -4.92 -13.20
C SER A 183 -5.14 -5.80 -12.10
N VAL A 184 -5.94 -6.78 -12.53
CA VAL A 184 -6.41 -7.90 -11.69
C VAL A 184 -5.62 -9.14 -12.09
N ILE A 185 -4.86 -9.73 -11.14
CA ILE A 185 -4.01 -10.89 -11.39
C ILE A 185 -4.66 -12.18 -10.90
N VAL A 186 -4.93 -13.11 -11.80
CA VAL A 186 -5.50 -14.42 -11.47
C VAL A 186 -4.40 -15.46 -11.22
N HIS A 187 -3.33 -15.40 -12.02
CA HIS A 187 -2.16 -16.27 -11.91
C HIS A 187 -0.88 -15.48 -12.04
N ARG A 188 0.18 -15.93 -11.38
CA ARG A 188 1.52 -15.43 -11.69
C ARG A 188 1.88 -15.89 -13.10
N ASP A 189 2.28 -14.95 -13.95
CA ASP A 189 2.91 -15.33 -15.21
C ASP A 189 4.21 -16.07 -14.86
N THR A 190 4.20 -17.39 -15.06
CA THR A 190 5.45 -18.14 -15.08
C THR A 190 6.18 -17.67 -16.32
N ALA A 191 7.30 -16.99 -16.15
CA ALA A 191 8.23 -16.77 -17.24
C ALA A 191 8.47 -18.14 -17.90
N LYS A 192 8.06 -18.29 -19.14
CA LYS A 192 8.40 -19.49 -19.92
C LYS A 192 9.91 -19.47 -20.02
N ASP A 193 10.55 -20.38 -19.30
CA ASP A 193 11.95 -20.70 -19.53
C ASP A 193 12.14 -20.88 -21.04
N GLY A 194 13.02 -20.03 -21.59
CA GLY A 194 13.30 -20.04 -23.01
C GLY A 194 13.58 -21.46 -23.48
N ALA A 195 12.80 -21.89 -24.43
CA ALA A 195 13.00 -23.13 -25.13
C ALA A 195 14.47 -23.21 -25.59
N LYS A 196 15.21 -24.14 -25.03
CA LYS A 196 16.43 -24.65 -25.66
C LYS A 196 15.99 -25.48 -26.84
N ASP A 197 15.77 -24.89 -27.98
CA ASP A 197 15.88 -25.56 -29.27
C ASP A 197 17.34 -25.48 -29.69
N GLY A 198 18.03 -26.57 -29.43
CA GLY A 198 19.33 -26.88 -30.02
C GLY A 198 19.18 -28.12 -30.84
N ALA A 199 19.15 -27.96 -32.11
CA ALA A 199 19.46 -29.01 -33.06
C ALA A 199 20.97 -29.19 -33.17
#